data_f438a42bc63e6a01c45c81f47083f583
#
_entry.id   f438a42bc63e6a01c45c81f47083f583
#
_cell.length_a   1.000
_cell.length_b   1.000
_cell.length_c   1.000
_cell.angle_alpha   90.00
_cell.angle_beta   90.00
_cell.angle_gamma   90.00
#
_symmetry.space_group_name_H-M   'P 1'
#
loop_
_entity.id
_entity.type
_entity.pdbx_description
1 polymer ?
#
loop_
_entity_poly.entity_id
_entity_poly.type
_entity_poly.pdbx_seq_one_letter_code
_entity_poly.pdbx_strand_id
1 'polypeptide(L)'
;MKPLSQPLQERTAANNTATELLKILIACAINLLAVSTVFMTQSIFSELAASFSIDVTQARFSFSIISLCYAAAFFFLGPAADKFNLPKIAVTGLVLLAMTVIGASYAQNFAIFILIMALMGICAALIPASMFPHVARISPGNKIGVYVGLIVASGTLGVIFGRVFMGILTEAVGWQISFRIVSALLLFLAAVTQRLLVEKKEQPENNTRLSELYNNAMRLMLKAEILFLLLVGFSLFFGFLGMITFLTYRLIGPPFNFSSGEIGWISFAGITAIIAPFAGSISQKIGVMKIIFPSLIVSLLSFQLMGWFQSIPLTVLGLLLLFLSVYSCQPTVFLLIGQRVPRESIGSASSLYILFCIGGGSLSSILLGPVWRSYGWHGITVCCSLSLLISICIMSGSVLMQNESRKIGVQQA
;
A
#
# COMPACT_ATOMS: atom_id res chain seq x y z
N MET A 1 14.42 -16.27 51.51
CA MET A 1 15.42 -15.63 50.60
C MET A 1 14.84 -15.65 49.19
N LYS A 2 14.39 -14.51 48.68
CA LYS A 2 14.01 -14.37 47.27
C LYS A 2 15.28 -14.20 46.44
N PRO A 3 15.43 -14.88 45.29
CA PRO A 3 16.66 -14.77 44.50
C PRO A 3 16.80 -13.39 43.89
N LEU A 4 17.96 -12.78 44.10
CA LEU A 4 18.39 -11.47 43.57
C LEU A 4 18.50 -11.39 42.02
N SER A 5 18.09 -12.45 41.29
CA SER A 5 18.19 -12.58 39.83
C SER A 5 16.98 -12.04 39.05
N GLN A 6 15.84 -11.77 39.68
CA GLN A 6 14.63 -11.28 39.00
C GLN A 6 14.77 -9.89 38.34
N PRO A 7 15.39 -8.88 38.96
CA PRO A 7 15.47 -7.54 38.34
C PRO A 7 16.39 -7.46 37.12
N LEU A 8 17.36 -8.36 36.97
CA LEU A 8 18.25 -8.41 35.80
C LEU A 8 17.57 -9.07 34.59
N GLN A 9 16.74 -10.10 34.81
CA GLN A 9 15.97 -10.77 33.76
C GLN A 9 14.83 -9.86 33.23
N GLU A 10 14.17 -9.11 34.11
CA GLU A 10 13.14 -8.15 33.71
C GLU A 10 13.75 -6.96 32.92
N ARG A 11 14.93 -6.46 33.31
CA ARG A 11 15.63 -5.41 32.56
C ARG A 11 16.12 -5.88 31.19
N THR A 12 16.60 -7.12 31.07
CA THR A 12 17.02 -7.70 29.77
C THR A 12 15.83 -7.95 28.87
N ALA A 13 14.70 -8.41 29.39
CA ALA A 13 13.47 -8.61 28.64
C ALA A 13 12.88 -7.27 28.17
N ALA A 14 12.88 -6.23 29.02
CA ALA A 14 12.42 -4.90 28.66
C ALA A 14 13.32 -4.25 27.59
N ASN A 15 14.64 -4.39 27.68
CA ASN A 15 15.58 -3.88 26.67
C ASN A 15 15.40 -4.59 25.31
N ASN A 16 15.17 -5.91 25.31
CA ASN A 16 14.90 -6.65 24.07
C ASN A 16 13.61 -6.18 23.39
N THR A 17 12.54 -5.98 24.19
CA THR A 17 11.25 -5.48 23.67
C THR A 17 11.37 -4.06 23.12
N ALA A 18 12.13 -3.18 23.77
CA ALA A 18 12.36 -1.81 23.28
C ALA A 18 13.16 -1.80 21.96
N THR A 19 14.16 -2.68 21.85
CA THR A 19 14.96 -2.81 20.62
C THR A 19 14.13 -3.38 19.45
N GLU A 20 13.27 -4.36 19.70
CA GLU A 20 12.35 -4.88 18.70
C GLU A 20 11.37 -3.80 18.21
N LEU A 21 10.75 -3.07 19.14
CA LEU A 21 9.83 -2.00 18.80
C LEU A 21 10.51 -0.91 17.97
N LEU A 22 11.74 -0.53 18.33
CA LEU A 22 12.52 0.44 17.55
C LEU A 22 12.77 -0.04 16.12
N LYS A 23 13.14 -1.31 15.92
CA LYS A 23 13.34 -1.90 14.58
C LYS A 23 12.04 -1.83 13.75
N ILE A 24 10.90 -2.11 14.36
CA ILE A 24 9.59 -2.05 13.70
C ILE A 24 9.21 -0.62 13.35
N LEU A 25 9.42 0.34 14.26
CA LEU A 25 9.15 1.76 14.01
C LEU A 25 10.00 2.31 12.86
N ILE A 26 11.28 1.91 12.77
CA ILE A 26 12.13 2.28 11.63
C ILE A 26 11.59 1.66 10.34
N ALA A 27 11.22 0.37 10.34
CA ALA A 27 10.62 -0.28 9.18
C ALA A 27 9.33 0.44 8.73
N CYS A 28 8.49 0.86 9.68
CA CYS A 28 7.29 1.65 9.40
C CYS A 28 7.62 3.04 8.83
N ALA A 29 8.60 3.73 9.39
CA ALA A 29 9.00 5.07 8.92
C ALA A 29 9.53 5.04 7.48
N ILE A 30 10.41 4.10 7.15
CA ILE A 30 10.93 3.97 5.78
C ILE A 30 9.85 3.52 4.80
N ASN A 31 8.94 2.63 5.22
CA ASN A 31 7.81 2.22 4.39
C ASN A 31 6.85 3.39 4.14
N LEU A 32 6.53 4.18 5.17
CA LEU A 32 5.72 5.39 5.05
C LEU A 32 6.32 6.33 4.02
N LEU A 33 7.61 6.66 4.14
CA LEU A 33 8.25 7.61 3.23
C LEU A 33 8.38 7.06 1.80
N ALA A 34 8.67 5.77 1.63
CA ALA A 34 8.72 5.14 0.32
C ALA A 34 7.37 5.19 -0.39
N VAL A 35 6.28 4.85 0.30
CA VAL A 35 4.93 4.96 -0.26
C VAL A 35 4.55 6.41 -0.53
N SER A 36 4.96 7.34 0.34
CA SER A 36 4.75 8.80 0.12
C SER A 36 5.28 9.26 -1.23
N THR A 37 6.46 8.78 -1.65
CA THR A 37 7.04 9.19 -2.94
C THR A 37 6.22 8.73 -4.14
N VAL A 38 5.51 7.61 -4.03
CA VAL A 38 4.64 7.11 -5.11
C VAL A 38 3.41 8.01 -5.30
N PHE A 39 2.89 8.58 -4.20
CA PHE A 39 1.64 9.35 -4.22
C PHE A 39 1.83 10.87 -4.21
N MET A 40 3.07 11.37 -4.06
CA MET A 40 3.34 12.79 -3.89
C MET A 40 2.97 13.66 -5.10
N THR A 41 2.99 13.11 -6.32
CA THR A 41 2.63 13.87 -7.53
C THR A 41 1.14 14.15 -7.64
N GLN A 42 0.29 13.40 -6.93
CA GLN A 42 -1.16 13.55 -7.03
C GLN A 42 -1.70 14.90 -6.54
N SER A 43 -1.00 15.56 -5.62
CA SER A 43 -1.40 16.87 -5.10
C SER A 43 -0.86 18.06 -5.90
N ILE A 44 0.08 17.82 -6.82
CA ILE A 44 0.83 18.87 -7.53
C ILE A 44 0.70 18.76 -9.06
N PHE A 45 -0.39 18.18 -9.58
CA PHE A 45 -0.58 18.04 -11.02
C PHE A 45 -0.66 19.39 -11.75
N SER A 46 -1.23 20.41 -11.12
CA SER A 46 -1.32 21.78 -11.66
C SER A 46 0.05 22.44 -11.78
N GLU A 47 0.89 22.28 -10.77
CA GLU A 47 2.24 22.84 -10.73
C GLU A 47 3.16 22.15 -11.76
N LEU A 48 3.01 20.82 -11.91
CA LEU A 48 3.72 20.07 -12.96
C LEU A 48 3.25 20.49 -14.35
N ALA A 49 1.93 20.65 -14.56
CA ALA A 49 1.36 21.08 -15.81
C ALA A 49 1.89 22.47 -16.20
N ALA A 50 1.91 23.42 -15.28
CA ALA A 50 2.46 24.75 -15.48
C ALA A 50 3.96 24.72 -15.80
N SER A 51 4.75 23.93 -15.04
CA SER A 51 6.21 23.85 -15.19
C SER A 51 6.66 23.25 -16.53
N PHE A 52 5.93 22.24 -17.03
CA PHE A 52 6.24 21.56 -18.29
C PHE A 52 5.41 22.05 -19.47
N SER A 53 4.54 23.08 -19.30
CA SER A 53 3.65 23.62 -20.33
C SER A 53 2.78 22.54 -20.99
N ILE A 54 2.18 21.68 -20.17
CA ILE A 54 1.31 20.57 -20.60
C ILE A 54 -0.08 20.69 -19.95
N ASP A 55 -1.03 19.88 -20.42
CA ASP A 55 -2.35 19.78 -19.78
C ASP A 55 -2.26 19.04 -18.43
N VAL A 56 -3.06 19.45 -17.44
CA VAL A 56 -3.22 18.77 -16.14
C VAL A 56 -3.58 17.28 -16.33
N THR A 57 -4.37 16.96 -17.36
CA THR A 57 -4.67 15.56 -17.72
C THR A 57 -3.42 14.78 -18.12
N GLN A 58 -2.43 15.41 -18.73
CA GLN A 58 -1.14 14.80 -19.06
C GLN A 58 -0.27 14.66 -17.80
N ALA A 59 -0.26 15.67 -16.91
CA ALA A 59 0.50 15.62 -15.67
C ALA A 59 0.13 14.39 -14.80
N ARG A 60 -1.11 13.88 -14.88
CA ARG A 60 -1.58 12.67 -14.22
C ARG A 60 -0.77 11.42 -14.60
N PHE A 61 -0.21 11.36 -15.82
CA PHE A 61 0.62 10.23 -16.23
C PHE A 61 1.84 10.04 -15.32
N SER A 62 2.29 11.09 -14.60
CA SER A 62 3.34 10.98 -13.60
C SER A 62 2.97 10.00 -12.48
N PHE A 63 1.74 10.06 -11.98
CA PHE A 63 1.25 9.11 -11.00
C PHE A 63 0.98 7.72 -11.62
N SER A 64 0.38 7.67 -12.80
CA SER A 64 0.04 6.41 -13.44
C SER A 64 1.30 5.57 -13.70
N ILE A 65 2.37 6.16 -14.21
CA ILE A 65 3.59 5.43 -14.54
C ILE A 65 4.35 4.99 -13.29
N ILE A 66 4.50 5.87 -12.29
CA ILE A 66 5.18 5.50 -11.05
C ILE A 66 4.44 4.38 -10.33
N SER A 67 3.12 4.45 -10.22
CA SER A 67 2.31 3.43 -9.55
C SER A 67 2.28 2.10 -10.30
N LEU A 68 2.26 2.14 -11.64
CA LEU A 68 2.33 0.93 -12.48
C LEU A 68 3.69 0.24 -12.35
N CYS A 69 4.79 1.00 -12.45
CA CYS A 69 6.14 0.45 -12.29
C CYS A 69 6.38 -0.04 -10.85
N TYR A 70 5.86 0.66 -9.86
CA TYR A 70 5.86 0.23 -8.46
C TYR A 70 5.14 -1.11 -8.29
N ALA A 71 3.93 -1.26 -8.85
CA ALA A 71 3.18 -2.52 -8.81
C ALA A 71 3.91 -3.65 -9.52
N ALA A 72 4.39 -3.40 -10.75
CA ALA A 72 5.11 -4.40 -11.54
C ALA A 72 6.39 -4.89 -10.83
N ALA A 73 7.10 -3.99 -10.14
CA ALA A 73 8.31 -4.33 -9.41
C ALA A 73 8.07 -5.37 -8.31
N PHE A 74 6.89 -5.38 -7.66
CA PHE A 74 6.56 -6.40 -6.65
C PHE A 74 6.57 -7.84 -7.21
N PHE A 75 6.22 -8.01 -8.48
CA PHE A 75 6.28 -9.33 -9.11
C PHE A 75 7.70 -9.90 -9.12
N PHE A 76 8.68 -9.03 -9.40
CA PHE A 76 10.09 -9.43 -9.46
C PHE A 76 10.76 -9.45 -8.08
N LEU A 77 10.38 -8.53 -7.19
CA LEU A 77 11.04 -8.35 -5.90
C LEU A 77 10.53 -9.33 -4.83
N GLY A 78 9.28 -9.80 -4.94
CA GLY A 78 8.70 -10.70 -3.95
C GLY A 78 9.49 -12.00 -3.77
N PRO A 79 9.70 -12.79 -4.84
CA PRO A 79 10.52 -14.00 -4.74
C PRO A 79 11.99 -13.71 -4.41
N ALA A 80 12.56 -12.59 -4.90
CA ALA A 80 13.93 -12.19 -4.60
C ALA A 80 14.12 -11.86 -3.10
N ALA A 81 13.11 -11.31 -2.44
CA ALA A 81 13.14 -10.99 -1.02
C ALA A 81 13.30 -12.23 -0.12
N ASP A 82 12.92 -13.42 -0.60
CA ASP A 82 13.09 -14.67 0.15
C ASP A 82 14.55 -15.17 0.10
N LYS A 83 15.39 -14.64 -0.79
CA LYS A 83 16.78 -15.04 -0.96
C LYS A 83 17.77 -14.10 -0.29
N PHE A 84 17.53 -12.80 -0.30
CA PHE A 84 18.49 -11.78 0.09
C PHE A 84 18.27 -11.23 1.49
N ASN A 85 19.27 -10.53 2.02
CA ASN A 85 19.19 -9.82 3.30
C ASN A 85 18.22 -8.62 3.17
N LEU A 86 17.04 -8.74 3.79
CA LEU A 86 15.94 -7.80 3.67
C LEU A 86 16.31 -6.35 4.07
N PRO A 87 16.96 -6.09 5.23
CA PRO A 87 17.44 -4.76 5.58
C PRO A 87 18.41 -4.15 4.56
N LYS A 88 19.30 -4.93 3.96
CA LYS A 88 20.23 -4.44 2.93
C LYS A 88 19.46 -4.03 1.66
N ILE A 89 18.45 -4.81 1.25
CA ILE A 89 17.56 -4.43 0.13
C ILE A 89 16.89 -3.10 0.41
N ALA A 90 16.35 -2.90 1.62
CA ALA A 90 15.69 -1.65 1.99
C ALA A 90 16.64 -0.45 1.92
N VAL A 91 17.87 -0.58 2.45
CA VAL A 91 18.87 0.50 2.38
C VAL A 91 19.22 0.84 0.93
N THR A 92 19.50 -0.18 0.11
CA THR A 92 19.77 0.02 -1.32
C THR A 92 18.58 0.70 -2.02
N GLY A 93 17.35 0.24 -1.73
CA GLY A 93 16.12 0.86 -2.22
C GLY A 93 15.99 2.32 -1.85
N LEU A 94 16.25 2.67 -0.58
CA LEU A 94 16.20 4.06 -0.10
C LEU A 94 17.22 4.97 -0.80
N VAL A 95 18.46 4.50 -0.99
CA VAL A 95 19.50 5.26 -1.70
C VAL A 95 19.13 5.47 -3.16
N LEU A 96 18.74 4.42 -3.87
CA LEU A 96 18.32 4.51 -5.27
C LEU A 96 17.07 5.39 -5.43
N LEU A 97 16.10 5.27 -4.52
CA LEU A 97 14.92 6.12 -4.50
C LEU A 97 15.29 7.59 -4.30
N ALA A 98 16.18 7.90 -3.37
CA ALA A 98 16.65 9.26 -3.15
C ALA A 98 17.33 9.84 -4.40
N MET A 99 18.14 9.03 -5.10
CA MET A 99 18.80 9.45 -6.35
C MET A 99 17.77 9.73 -7.47
N THR A 100 16.72 8.92 -7.59
CA THR A 100 15.66 9.15 -8.57
C THR A 100 14.81 10.38 -8.21
N VAL A 101 14.46 10.57 -6.93
CA VAL A 101 13.70 11.73 -6.46
C VAL A 101 14.48 13.04 -6.72
N ILE A 102 15.78 13.08 -6.38
CA ILE A 102 16.58 14.28 -6.66
C ILE A 102 16.77 14.48 -8.16
N GLY A 103 16.96 13.42 -8.94
CA GLY A 103 17.05 13.48 -10.39
C GLY A 103 15.79 14.06 -11.04
N ALA A 104 14.60 13.70 -10.54
CA ALA A 104 13.33 14.24 -11.00
C ALA A 104 13.23 15.76 -10.81
N SER A 105 13.83 16.32 -9.73
CA SER A 105 13.83 17.76 -9.47
C SER A 105 14.63 18.57 -10.48
N TYR A 106 15.47 17.94 -11.30
CA TYR A 106 16.27 18.55 -12.37
C TYR A 106 15.76 18.22 -13.78
N ALA A 107 14.62 17.54 -13.90
CA ALA A 107 14.06 17.18 -15.20
C ALA A 107 13.70 18.45 -15.99
N GLN A 108 14.23 18.57 -17.22
CA GLN A 108 14.02 19.75 -18.08
C GLN A 108 12.78 19.63 -18.95
N ASN A 109 12.30 18.41 -19.20
CA ASN A 109 11.10 18.16 -19.96
C ASN A 109 10.28 17.00 -19.36
N PHE A 110 9.00 16.94 -19.72
CA PHE A 110 8.06 15.98 -19.16
C PHE A 110 8.41 14.53 -19.51
N ALA A 111 8.99 14.25 -20.68
CA ALA A 111 9.36 12.89 -21.07
C ALA A 111 10.48 12.32 -20.17
N ILE A 112 11.51 13.13 -19.88
CA ILE A 112 12.57 12.76 -18.92
C ILE A 112 11.98 12.58 -17.52
N PHE A 113 11.09 13.50 -17.11
CA PHE A 113 10.41 13.40 -15.82
C PHE A 113 9.66 12.07 -15.68
N ILE A 114 8.85 11.67 -16.69
CA ILE A 114 8.11 10.40 -16.72
C ILE A 114 9.04 9.19 -16.66
N LEU A 115 10.16 9.21 -17.37
CA LEU A 115 11.16 8.12 -17.31
C LEU A 115 11.73 7.98 -15.90
N ILE A 116 12.05 9.09 -15.25
CA ILE A 116 12.54 9.07 -13.86
C ILE A 116 11.43 8.62 -12.90
N MET A 117 10.16 8.99 -13.12
CA MET A 117 9.03 8.50 -12.36
C MET A 117 8.89 6.96 -12.45
N ALA A 118 9.10 6.38 -13.64
CA ALA A 118 9.11 4.93 -13.81
C ALA A 118 10.19 4.26 -12.95
N LEU A 119 11.43 4.77 -13.00
CA LEU A 119 12.53 4.28 -12.17
C LEU A 119 12.26 4.46 -10.68
N MET A 120 11.70 5.61 -10.30
CA MET A 120 11.31 5.93 -8.93
C MET A 120 10.30 4.91 -8.37
N GLY A 121 9.32 4.47 -9.20
CA GLY A 121 8.36 3.43 -8.83
C GLY A 121 9.04 2.09 -8.52
N ILE A 122 9.97 1.67 -9.37
CA ILE A 122 10.73 0.44 -9.16
C ILE A 122 11.56 0.51 -7.87
N CYS A 123 12.26 1.62 -7.65
CA CYS A 123 13.08 1.82 -6.45
C CYS A 123 12.24 1.88 -5.17
N ALA A 124 11.09 2.53 -5.21
CA ALA A 124 10.18 2.62 -4.08
C ALA A 124 9.64 1.25 -3.64
N ALA A 125 9.43 0.34 -4.58
CA ALA A 125 8.91 -1.00 -4.29
C ALA A 125 9.90 -1.88 -3.50
N LEU A 126 11.21 -1.62 -3.56
CA LEU A 126 12.24 -2.36 -2.81
C LEU A 126 12.01 -2.30 -1.30
N ILE A 127 11.50 -1.17 -0.80
CA ILE A 127 11.32 -0.95 0.63
C ILE A 127 10.18 -1.81 1.20
N PRO A 128 8.92 -1.69 0.75
CA PRO A 128 7.85 -2.53 1.28
C PRO A 128 8.05 -4.02 0.95
N ALA A 129 8.57 -4.37 -0.25
CA ALA A 129 8.85 -5.76 -0.61
C ALA A 129 9.84 -6.44 0.36
N SER A 130 10.76 -5.68 0.96
CA SER A 130 11.69 -6.18 1.97
C SER A 130 11.17 -6.03 3.40
N MET A 131 10.49 -4.92 3.73
CA MET A 131 10.11 -4.63 5.11
C MET A 131 8.88 -5.40 5.59
N PHE A 132 7.92 -5.73 4.73
CA PHE A 132 6.79 -6.58 5.13
C PHE A 132 7.26 -7.97 5.61
N PRO A 133 8.03 -8.75 4.83
CA PRO A 133 8.54 -10.03 5.30
C PRO A 133 9.53 -9.87 6.46
N HIS A 134 10.33 -8.79 6.51
CA HIS A 134 11.24 -8.54 7.62
C HIS A 134 10.48 -8.39 8.94
N VAL A 135 9.48 -7.52 9.00
CA VAL A 135 8.63 -7.32 10.18
C VAL A 135 7.94 -8.62 10.58
N ALA A 136 7.40 -9.38 9.62
CA ALA A 136 6.77 -10.65 9.90
C ALA A 136 7.75 -11.68 10.52
N ARG A 137 9.02 -11.68 10.07
CA ARG A 137 10.07 -12.62 10.58
C ARG A 137 10.55 -12.26 11.99
N ILE A 138 10.71 -10.97 12.29
CA ILE A 138 11.21 -10.51 13.62
C ILE A 138 10.10 -10.44 14.67
N SER A 139 8.84 -10.53 14.29
CA SER A 139 7.69 -10.38 15.19
C SER A 139 7.46 -11.62 16.03
N PRO A 140 7.31 -11.48 17.37
CA PRO A 140 6.86 -12.58 18.22
C PRO A 140 5.48 -13.08 17.81
N GLY A 141 5.23 -14.38 17.89
CA GLY A 141 4.00 -15.01 17.38
C GLY A 141 2.70 -14.40 17.92
N ASN A 142 2.68 -13.95 19.18
CA ASN A 142 1.54 -13.30 19.81
C ASN A 142 1.35 -11.82 19.38
N LYS A 143 2.34 -11.17 18.77
CA LYS A 143 2.32 -9.76 18.34
C LYS A 143 2.37 -9.59 16.82
N ILE A 144 2.51 -10.67 16.05
CA ILE A 144 2.66 -10.62 14.59
C ILE A 144 1.52 -9.86 13.91
N GLY A 145 0.27 -10.05 14.34
CA GLY A 145 -0.89 -9.36 13.78
C GLY A 145 -0.84 -7.84 14.00
N VAL A 146 -0.37 -7.41 15.19
CA VAL A 146 -0.21 -5.97 15.51
C VAL A 146 0.91 -5.36 14.66
N TYR A 147 2.06 -6.00 14.58
CA TYR A 147 3.23 -5.46 13.89
C TYR A 147 3.07 -5.46 12.37
N VAL A 148 2.44 -6.50 11.80
CA VAL A 148 2.03 -6.50 10.40
C VAL A 148 0.97 -5.43 10.14
N GLY A 149 0.03 -5.23 11.06
CA GLY A 149 -0.93 -4.13 10.98
C GLY A 149 -0.26 -2.74 11.01
N LEU A 150 0.79 -2.55 11.83
CA LEU A 150 1.55 -1.29 11.88
C LEU A 150 2.26 -1.00 10.56
N ILE A 151 2.91 -2.00 9.93
CA ILE A 151 3.57 -1.79 8.65
C ILE A 151 2.56 -1.52 7.52
N VAL A 152 1.38 -2.15 7.52
CA VAL A 152 0.29 -1.83 6.60
C VAL A 152 -0.20 -0.40 6.83
N ALA A 153 -0.47 -0.03 8.08
CA ALA A 153 -0.91 1.32 8.44
C ALA A 153 0.12 2.39 8.03
N SER A 154 1.43 2.11 8.16
CA SER A 154 2.47 3.04 7.74
C SER A 154 2.45 3.29 6.22
N GLY A 155 2.16 2.28 5.41
CA GLY A 155 1.96 2.45 3.97
C GLY A 155 0.79 3.38 3.67
N THR A 156 -0.33 3.21 4.38
CA THR A 156 -1.50 4.07 4.23
C THR A 156 -1.23 5.50 4.65
N LEU A 157 -0.62 5.66 5.82
CA LEU A 157 -0.19 6.99 6.29
C LEU A 157 0.78 7.62 5.27
N GLY A 158 1.60 6.81 4.59
CA GLY A 158 2.45 7.25 3.50
C GLY A 158 1.68 7.85 2.32
N VAL A 159 0.56 7.25 1.93
CA VAL A 159 -0.31 7.82 0.87
C VAL A 159 -0.81 9.21 1.26
N ILE A 160 -1.28 9.37 2.50
CA ILE A 160 -1.79 10.65 3.01
C ILE A 160 -0.66 11.66 3.15
N PHE A 161 0.42 11.26 3.83
CA PHE A 161 1.58 12.10 4.08
C PHE A 161 2.18 12.60 2.76
N GLY A 162 2.32 11.71 1.75
CA GLY A 162 2.84 12.08 0.44
C GLY A 162 2.04 13.20 -0.21
N ARG A 163 0.72 13.14 -0.15
CA ARG A 163 -0.17 14.15 -0.72
C ARG A 163 -0.15 15.45 0.06
N VAL A 164 -0.38 15.38 1.37
CA VAL A 164 -0.51 16.56 2.23
C VAL A 164 0.81 17.30 2.34
N PHE A 165 1.88 16.57 2.69
CA PHE A 165 3.20 17.15 2.86
C PHE A 165 3.71 17.76 1.56
N MET A 166 3.51 17.07 0.43
CA MET A 166 3.92 17.56 -0.88
C MET A 166 3.13 18.78 -1.33
N GLY A 167 1.81 18.83 -1.08
CA GLY A 167 0.98 20.00 -1.35
C GLY A 167 1.48 21.22 -0.59
N ILE A 168 1.57 21.12 0.74
CA ILE A 168 2.01 22.22 1.62
C ILE A 168 3.44 22.67 1.28
N LEU A 169 4.34 21.71 1.08
CA LEU A 169 5.75 22.03 0.79
C LEU A 169 5.90 22.70 -0.58
N THR A 170 5.13 22.26 -1.57
CA THR A 170 5.15 22.84 -2.92
C THR A 170 4.59 24.27 -2.94
N GLU A 171 3.56 24.57 -2.19
CA GLU A 171 3.06 25.93 -2.01
C GLU A 171 4.12 26.86 -1.38
N ALA A 172 4.92 26.34 -0.44
CA ALA A 172 5.90 27.11 0.28
C ALA A 172 7.20 27.36 -0.51
N VAL A 173 7.73 26.34 -1.20
CA VAL A 173 9.09 26.40 -1.78
C VAL A 173 9.17 25.88 -3.24
N GLY A 174 8.06 25.52 -3.85
CA GLY A 174 8.00 24.94 -5.19
C GLY A 174 8.33 23.44 -5.20
N TRP A 175 7.83 22.72 -6.23
CA TRP A 175 7.90 21.26 -6.29
C TRP A 175 9.35 20.74 -6.43
N GLN A 176 10.25 21.45 -7.12
CA GLN A 176 11.64 21.04 -7.31
C GLN A 176 12.38 20.99 -5.97
N ILE A 177 12.25 22.03 -5.14
CA ILE A 177 12.88 22.08 -3.80
C ILE A 177 12.25 21.03 -2.89
N SER A 178 10.94 20.83 -2.98
CA SER A 178 10.21 19.81 -2.24
C SER A 178 10.75 18.40 -2.51
N PHE A 179 11.02 18.05 -3.78
CA PHE A 179 11.65 16.79 -4.15
C PHE A 179 13.05 16.65 -3.55
N ARG A 180 13.86 17.72 -3.51
CA ARG A 180 15.20 17.70 -2.90
C ARG A 180 15.13 17.47 -1.38
N ILE A 181 14.16 18.07 -0.70
CA ILE A 181 13.93 17.85 0.74
C ILE A 181 13.52 16.39 1.00
N VAL A 182 12.61 15.82 0.21
CA VAL A 182 12.23 14.41 0.32
C VAL A 182 13.43 13.49 0.07
N SER A 183 14.28 13.80 -0.93
CA SER A 183 15.51 13.05 -1.19
C SER A 183 16.47 13.06 0.01
N ALA A 184 16.68 14.22 0.62
CA ALA A 184 17.53 14.34 1.82
C ALA A 184 16.98 13.51 2.99
N LEU A 185 15.66 13.50 3.19
CA LEU A 185 15.02 12.69 4.23
C LEU A 185 15.17 11.19 3.96
N LEU A 186 15.06 10.75 2.68
CA LEU A 186 15.31 9.36 2.29
C LEU A 186 16.74 8.92 2.60
N LEU A 187 17.75 9.76 2.29
CA LEU A 187 19.16 9.47 2.60
C LEU A 187 19.41 9.42 4.11
N PHE A 188 18.81 10.32 4.88
CA PHE A 188 18.87 10.28 6.33
C PHE A 188 18.31 8.95 6.87
N LEU A 189 17.13 8.54 6.43
CA LEU A 189 16.54 7.26 6.85
C LEU A 189 17.33 6.05 6.34
N ALA A 190 17.99 6.13 5.17
CA ALA A 190 18.90 5.09 4.71
C ALA A 190 20.09 4.90 5.68
N ALA A 191 20.69 5.99 6.14
CA ALA A 191 21.78 5.94 7.12
C ALA A 191 21.33 5.38 8.49
N VAL A 192 20.14 5.77 8.96
CA VAL A 192 19.54 5.21 10.19
C VAL A 192 19.28 3.71 10.04
N THR A 193 18.68 3.30 8.94
CA THR A 193 18.36 1.88 8.63
C THR A 193 19.64 1.05 8.55
N GLN A 194 20.66 1.55 7.88
CA GLN A 194 21.96 0.88 7.77
C GLN A 194 22.60 0.61 9.13
N ARG A 195 22.46 1.56 10.08
CA ARG A 195 23.05 1.44 11.41
C ARG A 195 22.27 0.55 12.37
N LEU A 196 20.93 0.54 12.26
CA LEU A 196 20.05 -0.03 13.28
C LEU A 196 19.37 -1.34 12.85
N LEU A 197 19.13 -1.54 11.54
CA LEU A 197 18.48 -2.75 11.05
C LEU A 197 19.45 -3.74 10.41
N VAL A 198 20.55 -3.27 9.80
CA VAL A 198 21.50 -4.17 9.14
C VAL A 198 22.42 -4.79 10.18
N GLU A 199 22.18 -6.06 10.49
CA GLU A 199 23.04 -6.83 11.39
C GLU A 199 24.29 -7.30 10.65
N LYS A 200 25.43 -7.31 11.37
CA LYS A 200 26.72 -7.77 10.81
C LYS A 200 26.76 -9.29 10.56
N LYS A 201 25.84 -10.04 11.19
CA LYS A 201 25.79 -11.48 11.04
C LYS A 201 25.07 -11.83 9.73
N GLU A 202 25.77 -12.54 8.87
CA GLU A 202 25.19 -13.04 7.62
C GLU A 202 24.02 -13.98 7.94
N GLN A 203 22.84 -13.64 7.42
CA GLN A 203 21.75 -14.60 7.41
C GLN A 203 22.11 -15.72 6.44
N PRO A 204 21.81 -16.99 6.75
CA PRO A 204 22.09 -18.08 5.82
C PRO A 204 21.37 -17.80 4.51
N GLU A 205 22.13 -17.70 3.43
CA GLU A 205 21.59 -17.55 2.08
C GLU A 205 20.74 -18.78 1.77
N ASN A 206 19.51 -18.54 1.39
CA ASN A 206 18.66 -19.60 0.88
C ASN A 206 19.22 -20.07 -0.47
N ASN A 207 19.78 -21.28 -0.52
CA ASN A 207 20.42 -21.83 -1.72
C ASN A 207 19.41 -22.17 -2.85
N THR A 208 18.13 -21.92 -2.65
CA THR A 208 17.11 -22.14 -3.69
C THR A 208 17.40 -21.27 -4.91
N ARG A 209 17.31 -21.85 -6.11
CA ARG A 209 17.51 -21.10 -7.36
C ARG A 209 16.40 -20.07 -7.54
N LEU A 210 16.76 -18.86 -7.97
CA LEU A 210 15.78 -17.79 -8.25
C LEU A 210 14.65 -18.26 -9.17
N SER A 211 14.99 -19.04 -10.21
CA SER A 211 14.01 -19.62 -11.14
C SER A 211 12.96 -20.50 -10.45
N GLU A 212 13.32 -21.22 -9.41
CA GLU A 212 12.41 -22.06 -8.64
C GLU A 212 11.46 -21.20 -7.78
N LEU A 213 11.99 -20.10 -7.20
CA LEU A 213 11.19 -19.16 -6.43
C LEU A 213 10.14 -18.45 -7.31
N TYR A 214 10.53 -18.04 -8.54
CA TYR A 214 9.57 -17.47 -9.48
C TYR A 214 8.54 -18.48 -9.97
N ASN A 215 8.95 -19.72 -10.24
CA ASN A 215 8.03 -20.78 -10.63
C ASN A 215 7.03 -21.11 -9.51
N ASN A 216 7.49 -21.12 -8.26
CA ASN A 216 6.61 -21.30 -7.10
C ASN A 216 5.63 -20.13 -6.94
N ALA A 217 6.06 -18.88 -7.12
CA ALA A 217 5.19 -17.71 -7.11
C ALA A 217 4.14 -17.78 -8.22
N MET A 218 4.53 -18.19 -9.43
CA MET A 218 3.60 -18.38 -10.55
C MET A 218 2.58 -19.49 -10.27
N ARG A 219 3.04 -20.62 -9.72
CA ARG A 219 2.14 -21.72 -9.30
C ARG A 219 1.18 -21.29 -8.20
N LEU A 220 1.63 -20.45 -7.25
CA LEU A 220 0.76 -19.88 -6.22
C LEU A 220 -0.32 -19.00 -6.83
N MET A 221 0.03 -18.15 -7.79
CA MET A 221 -0.91 -17.28 -8.49
C MET A 221 -2.00 -18.09 -9.24
N LEU A 222 -1.65 -19.26 -9.75
CA LEU A 222 -2.58 -20.14 -10.48
C LEU A 222 -3.46 -21.00 -9.56
N LYS A 223 -3.20 -21.07 -8.25
CA LYS A 223 -4.10 -21.76 -7.31
C LYS A 223 -5.38 -20.94 -7.16
N ALA A 224 -6.52 -21.53 -7.48
CA ALA A 224 -7.82 -20.85 -7.49
C ALA A 224 -8.13 -20.11 -6.19
N GLU A 225 -7.82 -20.72 -5.03
CA GLU A 225 -8.05 -20.12 -3.72
C GLU A 225 -7.23 -18.84 -3.49
N ILE A 226 -5.99 -18.81 -3.97
CA ILE A 226 -5.10 -17.63 -3.87
C ILE A 226 -5.51 -16.62 -4.92
N LEU A 227 -5.74 -17.03 -6.16
CA LEU A 227 -6.18 -16.16 -7.25
C LEU A 227 -7.45 -15.38 -6.88
N PHE A 228 -8.44 -16.01 -6.25
CA PHE A 228 -9.65 -15.33 -5.80
C PHE A 228 -9.32 -14.21 -4.80
N LEU A 229 -8.42 -14.43 -3.84
CA LEU A 229 -8.01 -13.41 -2.88
C LEU A 229 -7.21 -12.28 -3.55
N LEU A 230 -6.36 -12.61 -4.53
CA LEU A 230 -5.65 -11.61 -5.33
C LEU A 230 -6.62 -10.74 -6.13
N LEU A 231 -7.65 -11.35 -6.76
CA LEU A 231 -8.68 -10.63 -7.51
C LEU A 231 -9.58 -9.77 -6.61
N VAL A 232 -9.87 -10.20 -5.37
CA VAL A 232 -10.55 -9.36 -4.38
C VAL A 232 -9.71 -8.12 -4.07
N GLY A 233 -8.40 -8.27 -3.84
CA GLY A 233 -7.48 -7.16 -3.64
C GLY A 233 -7.44 -6.22 -4.85
N PHE A 234 -7.35 -6.77 -6.07
CA PHE A 234 -7.36 -6.00 -7.31
C PHE A 234 -8.64 -5.16 -7.45
N SER A 235 -9.81 -5.78 -7.33
CA SER A 235 -11.10 -5.11 -7.53
C SER A 235 -11.38 -4.09 -6.43
N LEU A 236 -10.99 -4.38 -5.17
CA LEU A 236 -11.12 -3.45 -4.06
C LEU A 236 -10.29 -2.18 -4.30
N PHE A 237 -9.02 -2.34 -4.70
CA PHE A 237 -8.13 -1.22 -4.95
C PHE A 237 -8.42 -0.50 -6.26
N PHE A 238 -8.92 -1.19 -7.27
CA PHE A 238 -9.43 -0.56 -8.49
C PHE A 238 -10.53 0.46 -8.16
N GLY A 239 -11.54 0.05 -7.37
CA GLY A 239 -12.59 0.95 -6.92
C GLY A 239 -12.07 2.06 -6.01
N PHE A 240 -11.26 1.71 -5.01
CA PHE A 240 -10.73 2.64 -4.01
C PHE A 240 -9.85 3.73 -4.61
N LEU A 241 -8.77 3.37 -5.31
CA LEU A 241 -7.86 4.36 -5.91
C LEU A 241 -8.49 5.08 -7.11
N GLY A 242 -9.36 4.40 -7.86
CA GLY A 242 -10.15 5.03 -8.91
C GLY A 242 -11.02 6.15 -8.34
N MET A 243 -11.81 5.85 -7.32
CA MET A 243 -12.68 6.84 -6.67
C MET A 243 -11.89 8.03 -6.13
N ILE A 244 -10.79 7.79 -5.41
CA ILE A 244 -9.96 8.86 -4.84
C ILE A 244 -9.29 9.70 -5.93
N THR A 245 -8.76 9.08 -6.99
CA THR A 245 -8.09 9.81 -8.08
C THR A 245 -9.07 10.75 -8.78
N PHE A 246 -10.26 10.27 -9.14
CA PHE A 246 -11.24 11.10 -9.83
C PHE A 246 -12.02 12.05 -8.91
N LEU A 247 -12.07 11.79 -7.59
CA LEU A 247 -12.56 12.74 -6.62
C LEU A 247 -11.75 14.06 -6.65
N THR A 248 -10.44 13.97 -6.82
CA THR A 248 -9.57 15.16 -7.00
C THR A 248 -10.07 16.04 -8.16
N TYR A 249 -10.38 15.44 -9.32
CA TYR A 249 -10.93 16.18 -10.47
C TYR A 249 -12.31 16.78 -10.20
N ARG A 250 -13.17 16.05 -9.49
CA ARG A 250 -14.47 16.55 -9.08
C ARG A 250 -14.36 17.78 -8.18
N LEU A 251 -13.42 17.77 -7.24
CA LEU A 251 -13.24 18.83 -6.25
C LEU A 251 -12.59 20.08 -6.85
N ILE A 252 -11.70 19.93 -7.85
CA ILE A 252 -11.14 21.07 -8.59
C ILE A 252 -12.21 21.78 -9.40
N GLY A 253 -13.17 21.04 -9.97
CA GLY A 253 -14.24 21.59 -10.82
C GLY A 253 -15.43 22.15 -10.04
N PRO A 254 -16.37 22.85 -10.77
CA PRO A 254 -17.63 23.30 -10.17
C PRO A 254 -18.46 22.15 -9.61
N PRO A 255 -19.20 22.32 -8.52
CA PRO A 255 -19.40 23.55 -7.72
C PRO A 255 -18.35 23.80 -6.64
N PHE A 256 -17.35 22.91 -6.47
CA PHE A 256 -16.44 22.94 -5.33
C PHE A 256 -15.29 23.92 -5.48
N ASN A 257 -14.61 23.93 -6.64
CA ASN A 257 -13.48 24.81 -6.99
C ASN A 257 -12.35 24.83 -5.93
N PHE A 258 -11.99 23.66 -5.41
CA PHE A 258 -10.99 23.51 -4.34
C PHE A 258 -9.57 23.72 -4.89
N SER A 259 -8.74 24.39 -4.09
CA SER A 259 -7.31 24.48 -4.28
C SER A 259 -6.59 23.16 -3.99
N SER A 260 -5.35 23.02 -4.45
CA SER A 260 -4.51 21.84 -4.16
C SER A 260 -4.30 21.61 -2.66
N GLY A 261 -4.19 22.70 -1.88
CA GLY A 261 -4.10 22.64 -0.42
C GLY A 261 -5.37 22.09 0.23
N GLU A 262 -6.55 22.57 -0.17
CA GLU A 262 -7.83 22.08 0.34
C GLU A 262 -8.06 20.60 0.01
N ILE A 263 -7.66 20.15 -1.17
CA ILE A 263 -7.71 18.73 -1.56
C ILE A 263 -6.76 17.90 -0.70
N GLY A 264 -5.59 18.44 -0.38
CA GLY A 264 -4.65 17.84 0.58
C GLY A 264 -5.33 17.58 1.92
N TRP A 265 -6.03 18.58 2.48
CA TRP A 265 -6.75 18.46 3.76
C TRP A 265 -7.85 17.41 3.75
N ILE A 266 -8.60 17.28 2.66
CA ILE A 266 -9.62 16.22 2.52
C ILE A 266 -9.00 14.83 2.60
N SER A 267 -7.76 14.67 2.16
CA SER A 267 -7.00 13.42 2.27
C SER A 267 -6.74 12.99 3.72
N PHE A 268 -6.87 13.90 4.70
CA PHE A 268 -6.84 13.54 6.12
C PHE A 268 -7.96 12.58 6.55
N ALA A 269 -9.02 12.44 5.77
CA ALA A 269 -10.01 11.38 6.00
C ALA A 269 -9.35 9.99 6.07
N GLY A 270 -8.21 9.81 5.42
CA GLY A 270 -7.41 8.59 5.50
C GLY A 270 -6.79 8.29 6.88
N ILE A 271 -6.87 9.22 7.86
CA ILE A 271 -6.41 8.95 9.24
C ILE A 271 -7.15 7.77 9.87
N THR A 272 -8.37 7.47 9.40
CA THR A 272 -9.13 6.29 9.83
C THR A 272 -8.43 4.97 9.50
N ALA A 273 -7.43 4.98 8.61
CA ALA A 273 -6.57 3.82 8.35
C ALA A 273 -5.75 3.35 9.58
N ILE A 274 -5.63 4.18 10.62
CA ILE A 274 -5.07 3.78 11.92
C ILE A 274 -5.83 2.57 12.52
N ILE A 275 -7.05 2.30 12.06
CA ILE A 275 -7.83 1.12 12.47
C ILE A 275 -7.20 -0.21 11.97
N ALA A 276 -6.35 -0.22 10.96
CA ALA A 276 -5.83 -1.44 10.33
C ALA A 276 -5.20 -2.45 11.31
N PRO A 277 -4.36 -2.05 12.29
CA PRO A 277 -3.82 -2.97 13.30
C PRO A 277 -4.91 -3.61 14.16
N PHE A 278 -5.95 -2.82 14.51
CA PHE A 278 -7.07 -3.30 15.30
C PHE A 278 -7.94 -4.28 14.50
N ALA A 279 -8.22 -3.97 13.24
CA ALA A 279 -8.96 -4.85 12.34
C ALA A 279 -8.25 -6.20 12.17
N GLY A 280 -6.93 -6.20 11.97
CA GLY A 280 -6.11 -7.41 11.92
C GLY A 280 -6.19 -8.25 13.21
N SER A 281 -6.10 -7.60 14.37
CA SER A 281 -6.22 -8.26 15.68
C SER A 281 -7.62 -8.81 15.93
N ILE A 282 -8.66 -8.04 15.62
CA ILE A 282 -10.06 -8.44 15.80
C ILE A 282 -10.40 -9.61 14.86
N SER A 283 -9.94 -9.57 13.60
CA SER A 283 -10.19 -10.63 12.63
C SER A 283 -9.66 -12.00 13.05
N GLN A 284 -8.55 -12.04 13.80
CA GLN A 284 -8.02 -13.26 14.38
C GLN A 284 -8.93 -13.85 15.46
N LYS A 285 -9.68 -13.02 16.19
CA LYS A 285 -10.56 -13.44 17.29
C LYS A 285 -11.95 -13.86 16.80
N ILE A 286 -12.56 -13.06 15.91
CA ILE A 286 -13.96 -13.26 15.50
C ILE A 286 -14.10 -13.94 14.13
N GLY A 287 -13.00 -14.11 13.41
CA GLY A 287 -12.94 -14.71 12.08
C GLY A 287 -12.84 -13.68 10.96
N VAL A 288 -11.98 -13.98 9.98
CA VAL A 288 -11.63 -13.07 8.88
C VAL A 288 -12.81 -12.67 8.00
N MET A 289 -13.75 -13.58 7.74
CA MET A 289 -14.93 -13.31 6.91
C MET A 289 -15.89 -12.28 7.54
N LYS A 290 -15.98 -12.26 8.87
CA LYS A 290 -16.81 -11.29 9.62
C LYS A 290 -16.28 -9.86 9.55
N ILE A 291 -15.07 -9.66 9.06
CA ILE A 291 -14.49 -8.34 8.78
C ILE A 291 -14.54 -8.02 7.29
N ILE A 292 -14.19 -8.97 6.42
CA ILE A 292 -14.09 -8.75 4.96
C ILE A 292 -15.45 -8.32 4.38
N PHE A 293 -16.52 -9.10 4.63
CA PHE A 293 -17.84 -8.80 4.05
C PHE A 293 -18.42 -7.44 4.46
N PRO A 294 -18.50 -7.09 5.76
CA PRO A 294 -18.94 -5.76 6.17
C PRO A 294 -18.07 -4.65 5.58
N SER A 295 -16.75 -4.85 5.49
CA SER A 295 -15.86 -3.85 4.89
C SER A 295 -16.17 -3.60 3.41
N LEU A 296 -16.40 -4.65 2.61
CA LEU A 296 -16.78 -4.51 1.20
C LEU A 296 -18.14 -3.78 1.06
N ILE A 297 -19.12 -4.10 1.91
CA ILE A 297 -20.42 -3.45 1.90
C ILE A 297 -20.30 -1.97 2.28
N VAL A 298 -19.55 -1.64 3.33
CA VAL A 298 -19.33 -0.24 3.76
C VAL A 298 -18.58 0.54 2.67
N SER A 299 -17.61 -0.07 1.98
CA SER A 299 -16.94 0.55 0.82
C SER A 299 -17.94 0.87 -0.30
N LEU A 300 -18.85 -0.06 -0.61
CA LEU A 300 -19.89 0.15 -1.62
C LEU A 300 -20.85 1.28 -1.23
N LEU A 301 -21.31 1.30 0.02
CA LEU A 301 -22.16 2.38 0.54
C LEU A 301 -21.43 3.73 0.52
N SER A 302 -20.13 3.76 0.81
CA SER A 302 -19.30 4.95 0.72
C SER A 302 -19.25 5.52 -0.70
N PHE A 303 -19.14 4.67 -1.72
CA PHE A 303 -19.19 5.09 -3.13
C PHE A 303 -20.55 5.69 -3.48
N GLN A 304 -21.66 5.08 -3.04
CA GLN A 304 -23.00 5.64 -3.28
C GLN A 304 -23.15 6.99 -2.59
N LEU A 305 -22.71 7.11 -1.33
CA LEU A 305 -22.78 8.37 -0.58
C LEU A 305 -22.04 9.50 -1.30
N MET A 306 -20.83 9.24 -1.78
CA MET A 306 -20.05 10.21 -2.56
C MET A 306 -20.60 10.42 -3.98
N GLY A 307 -21.21 9.40 -4.57
CA GLY A 307 -21.69 9.42 -5.95
C GLY A 307 -22.92 10.27 -6.16
N TRP A 308 -23.91 10.11 -5.29
CA TRP A 308 -25.25 10.73 -5.45
C TRP A 308 -25.37 12.11 -4.84
N PHE A 309 -24.58 12.43 -3.82
CA PHE A 309 -24.71 13.70 -3.11
C PHE A 309 -23.60 14.69 -3.48
N GLN A 310 -24.01 15.95 -3.74
CA GLN A 310 -23.10 17.08 -3.99
C GLN A 310 -22.86 17.88 -2.70
N SER A 311 -22.46 17.17 -1.64
CA SER A 311 -22.29 17.77 -0.32
C SER A 311 -20.89 17.46 0.22
N ILE A 312 -20.16 18.49 0.66
CA ILE A 312 -18.82 18.34 1.25
C ILE A 312 -18.86 17.45 2.49
N PRO A 313 -19.77 17.67 3.49
CA PRO A 313 -19.85 16.80 4.67
C PRO A 313 -20.09 15.33 4.32
N LEU A 314 -20.98 15.03 3.35
CA LEU A 314 -21.25 13.66 2.92
C LEU A 314 -20.09 13.06 2.13
N THR A 315 -19.35 13.86 1.36
CA THR A 315 -18.11 13.43 0.70
C THR A 315 -17.05 13.08 1.73
N VAL A 316 -16.85 13.89 2.74
CA VAL A 316 -15.89 13.62 3.84
C VAL A 316 -16.31 12.37 4.62
N LEU A 317 -17.59 12.24 4.99
CA LEU A 317 -18.10 11.03 5.64
C LEU A 317 -17.89 9.79 4.78
N GLY A 318 -18.19 9.87 3.48
CA GLY A 318 -17.95 8.80 2.53
C GLY A 318 -16.47 8.41 2.47
N LEU A 319 -15.55 9.37 2.47
CA LEU A 319 -14.11 9.12 2.52
C LEU A 319 -13.69 8.45 3.84
N LEU A 320 -14.16 8.94 4.98
CA LEU A 320 -13.85 8.34 6.29
C LEU A 320 -14.28 6.87 6.32
N LEU A 321 -15.50 6.57 5.87
CA LEU A 321 -16.03 5.20 5.80
C LEU A 321 -15.25 4.35 4.79
N LEU A 322 -14.87 4.92 3.65
CA LEU A 322 -14.11 4.23 2.62
C LEU A 322 -12.71 3.82 3.12
N PHE A 323 -11.97 4.75 3.70
CA PHE A 323 -10.65 4.42 4.27
C PHE A 323 -10.77 3.42 5.42
N LEU A 324 -11.74 3.63 6.34
CA LEU A 324 -12.01 2.68 7.42
C LEU A 324 -12.24 1.26 6.89
N SER A 325 -13.08 1.11 5.87
CA SER A 325 -13.46 -0.18 5.33
C SER A 325 -12.34 -0.85 4.54
N VAL A 326 -11.66 -0.13 3.65
CA VAL A 326 -10.56 -0.66 2.84
C VAL A 326 -9.41 -1.12 3.73
N TYR A 327 -9.03 -0.31 4.72
CA TYR A 327 -7.93 -0.64 5.63
C TYR A 327 -8.30 -1.59 6.77
N SER A 328 -9.58 -1.90 6.94
CA SER A 328 -10.01 -3.07 7.70
C SER A 328 -9.96 -4.35 6.86
N CYS A 329 -10.33 -4.26 5.59
CA CYS A 329 -10.36 -5.39 4.67
C CYS A 329 -8.95 -5.87 4.28
N GLN A 330 -8.06 -4.96 3.88
CA GLN A 330 -6.74 -5.28 3.34
C GLN A 330 -5.88 -6.16 4.27
N PRO A 331 -5.62 -5.81 5.53
CA PRO A 331 -4.81 -6.65 6.42
C PRO A 331 -5.48 -7.98 6.73
N THR A 332 -6.80 -8.02 6.71
CA THR A 332 -7.58 -9.25 6.96
C THR A 332 -7.47 -10.22 5.78
N VAL A 333 -7.52 -9.74 4.53
CA VAL A 333 -7.26 -10.57 3.34
C VAL A 333 -5.81 -11.06 3.33
N PHE A 334 -4.87 -10.21 3.73
CA PHE A 334 -3.47 -10.56 3.85
C PHE A 334 -3.24 -11.69 4.85
N LEU A 335 -3.88 -11.62 6.03
CA LEU A 335 -3.85 -12.70 7.02
C LEU A 335 -4.42 -13.99 6.47
N LEU A 336 -5.53 -13.91 5.73
CA LEU A 336 -6.16 -15.07 5.12
C LEU A 336 -5.25 -15.74 4.08
N ILE A 337 -4.53 -14.97 3.28
CA ILE A 337 -3.52 -15.49 2.35
C ILE A 337 -2.42 -16.22 3.14
N GLY A 338 -1.88 -15.59 4.19
CA GLY A 338 -0.83 -16.17 5.03
C GLY A 338 -1.23 -17.49 5.69
N GLN A 339 -2.54 -17.70 5.98
CA GLN A 339 -3.07 -18.96 6.52
C GLN A 339 -3.17 -20.08 5.47
N ARG A 340 -3.16 -19.75 4.17
CA ARG A 340 -3.35 -20.70 3.05
C ARG A 340 -2.08 -21.05 2.28
N VAL A 341 -0.96 -20.42 2.63
CA VAL A 341 0.34 -20.68 2.00
C VAL A 341 1.35 -21.21 2.99
N PRO A 342 2.31 -22.04 2.56
CA PRO A 342 3.44 -22.44 3.38
C PRO A 342 4.24 -21.23 3.86
N ARG A 343 4.87 -21.31 5.04
CA ARG A 343 5.66 -20.21 5.63
C ARG A 343 6.76 -19.69 4.71
N GLU A 344 7.35 -20.57 3.92
CA GLU A 344 8.40 -20.26 2.93
C GLU A 344 7.90 -19.41 1.75
N SER A 345 6.59 -19.44 1.47
CA SER A 345 5.95 -18.75 0.36
C SER A 345 5.21 -17.47 0.78
N ILE A 346 5.26 -17.09 2.06
CA ILE A 346 4.53 -15.92 2.57
C ILE A 346 5.04 -14.64 1.89
N GLY A 347 6.34 -14.49 1.67
CA GLY A 347 6.93 -13.35 0.98
C GLY A 347 6.40 -13.21 -0.45
N SER A 348 6.45 -14.29 -1.23
CA SER A 348 5.93 -14.32 -2.61
C SER A 348 4.42 -14.05 -2.66
N ALA A 349 3.63 -14.68 -1.79
CA ALA A 349 2.18 -14.50 -1.75
C ALA A 349 1.78 -13.07 -1.34
N SER A 350 2.50 -12.49 -0.39
CA SER A 350 2.34 -11.10 0.06
C SER A 350 2.60 -10.11 -1.06
N SER A 351 3.69 -10.30 -1.77
CA SER A 351 4.09 -9.43 -2.89
C SER A 351 3.12 -9.54 -4.06
N LEU A 352 2.63 -10.74 -4.37
CA LEU A 352 1.56 -10.94 -5.36
C LEU A 352 0.29 -10.18 -4.95
N TYR A 353 -0.11 -10.24 -3.68
CA TYR A 353 -1.28 -9.50 -3.21
C TYR A 353 -1.11 -7.99 -3.36
N ILE A 354 0.04 -7.44 -2.98
CA ILE A 354 0.34 -6.02 -3.16
C ILE A 354 0.36 -5.64 -4.65
N LEU A 355 0.96 -6.47 -5.51
CA LEU A 355 0.95 -6.31 -6.97
C LEU A 355 -0.49 -6.17 -7.49
N PHE A 356 -1.39 -7.08 -7.10
CA PHE A 356 -2.78 -7.04 -7.54
C PHE A 356 -3.52 -5.82 -6.98
N CYS A 357 -3.32 -5.46 -5.72
CA CYS A 357 -3.92 -4.26 -5.13
C CYS A 357 -3.47 -2.99 -5.87
N ILE A 358 -2.17 -2.74 -5.93
CA ILE A 358 -1.65 -1.52 -6.56
C ILE A 358 -1.87 -1.54 -8.07
N GLY A 359 -1.73 -2.71 -8.71
CA GLY A 359 -2.02 -2.92 -10.13
C GLY A 359 -3.47 -2.56 -10.48
N GLY A 360 -4.44 -2.99 -9.66
CA GLY A 360 -5.84 -2.61 -9.80
C GLY A 360 -6.04 -1.10 -9.71
N GLY A 361 -5.44 -0.46 -8.71
CA GLY A 361 -5.48 0.98 -8.55
C GLY A 361 -4.78 1.76 -9.69
N SER A 362 -3.66 1.27 -10.20
CA SER A 362 -2.95 1.87 -11.34
C SER A 362 -3.78 1.78 -12.61
N LEU A 363 -4.36 0.60 -12.89
CA LEU A 363 -5.22 0.40 -14.04
C LEU A 363 -6.50 1.24 -13.96
N SER A 364 -7.07 1.43 -12.76
CA SER A 364 -8.23 2.30 -12.59
C SER A 364 -7.94 3.73 -13.04
N SER A 365 -6.77 4.27 -12.72
CA SER A 365 -6.38 5.64 -13.12
C SER A 365 -6.28 5.80 -14.65
N ILE A 366 -5.96 4.74 -15.37
CA ILE A 366 -5.86 4.71 -16.83
C ILE A 366 -7.24 4.47 -17.46
N LEU A 367 -7.91 3.37 -17.07
CA LEU A 367 -9.15 2.91 -17.69
C LEU A 367 -10.35 3.81 -17.42
N LEU A 368 -10.39 4.47 -16.27
CA LEU A 368 -11.48 5.37 -15.90
C LEU A 368 -11.36 6.77 -16.53
N GLY A 369 -10.24 7.11 -17.17
CA GLY A 369 -10.07 8.38 -17.87
C GLY A 369 -11.10 8.63 -18.99
N PRO A 370 -11.30 7.71 -19.94
CA PRO A 370 -12.37 7.80 -20.94
C PRO A 370 -13.78 7.86 -20.32
N VAL A 371 -14.03 7.08 -19.26
CA VAL A 371 -15.31 7.07 -18.55
C VAL A 371 -15.61 8.45 -17.94
N TRP A 372 -14.60 9.08 -17.33
CA TRP A 372 -14.74 10.44 -16.82
C TRP A 372 -15.10 11.45 -17.90
N ARG A 373 -14.48 11.36 -19.08
CA ARG A 373 -14.76 12.27 -20.20
C ARG A 373 -16.18 12.12 -20.75
N SER A 374 -16.69 10.89 -20.81
CA SER A 374 -18.00 10.58 -21.41
C SER A 374 -19.17 10.66 -20.44
N TYR A 375 -18.97 10.25 -19.19
CA TYR A 375 -20.03 10.06 -18.20
C TYR A 375 -19.80 10.81 -16.89
N GLY A 376 -18.67 11.54 -16.76
CA GLY A 376 -18.32 12.33 -15.58
C GLY A 376 -18.25 11.50 -14.29
N TRP A 377 -18.61 12.13 -13.18
CA TRP A 377 -18.54 11.55 -11.86
C TRP A 377 -19.45 10.33 -11.67
N HIS A 378 -20.65 10.33 -12.26
CA HIS A 378 -21.57 9.20 -12.17
C HIS A 378 -20.98 7.93 -12.81
N GLY A 379 -20.34 8.07 -13.97
CA GLY A 379 -19.65 6.94 -14.63
C GLY A 379 -18.57 6.35 -13.75
N ILE A 380 -17.76 7.18 -13.08
CA ILE A 380 -16.74 6.74 -12.13
C ILE A 380 -17.36 5.97 -10.97
N THR A 381 -18.42 6.53 -10.37
CA THR A 381 -19.13 5.88 -9.25
C THR A 381 -19.66 4.50 -9.63
N VAL A 382 -20.27 4.38 -10.80
CA VAL A 382 -20.81 3.10 -11.29
C VAL A 382 -19.69 2.09 -11.53
N CYS A 383 -18.62 2.46 -12.24
CA CYS A 383 -17.52 1.54 -12.51
C CYS A 383 -16.81 1.08 -11.22
N CYS A 384 -16.58 1.99 -10.27
CA CYS A 384 -15.98 1.64 -8.97
C CYS A 384 -16.92 0.75 -8.15
N SER A 385 -18.23 0.99 -8.20
CA SER A 385 -19.22 0.14 -7.51
C SER A 385 -19.28 -1.27 -8.10
N LEU A 386 -19.22 -1.38 -9.42
CA LEU A 386 -19.17 -2.68 -10.11
C LEU A 386 -17.91 -3.47 -9.69
N SER A 387 -16.76 -2.83 -9.55
CA SER A 387 -15.56 -3.51 -9.10
C SER A 387 -15.70 -4.09 -7.68
N LEU A 388 -16.39 -3.42 -6.77
CA LEU A 388 -16.68 -3.93 -5.44
C LEU A 388 -17.71 -5.06 -5.44
N LEU A 389 -18.73 -4.97 -6.29
CA LEU A 389 -19.69 -6.07 -6.46
C LEU A 389 -18.99 -7.33 -6.97
N ILE A 390 -18.04 -7.21 -7.90
CA ILE A 390 -17.18 -8.31 -8.34
C ILE A 390 -16.41 -8.90 -7.16
N SER A 391 -15.80 -8.07 -6.30
CA SER A 391 -15.11 -8.54 -5.09
C SER A 391 -16.03 -9.33 -4.16
N ILE A 392 -17.26 -8.85 -3.94
CA ILE A 392 -18.25 -9.53 -3.09
C ILE A 392 -18.65 -10.87 -3.70
N CYS A 393 -18.91 -10.92 -5.01
CA CYS A 393 -19.26 -12.15 -5.71
C CYS A 393 -18.14 -13.19 -5.64
N ILE A 394 -16.88 -12.79 -5.91
CA ILE A 394 -15.70 -13.66 -5.84
C ILE A 394 -15.54 -14.21 -4.42
N MET A 395 -15.68 -13.37 -3.40
CA MET A 395 -15.53 -13.77 -2.00
C MET A 395 -16.64 -14.73 -1.58
N SER A 396 -17.89 -14.46 -1.98
CA SER A 396 -19.04 -15.35 -1.72
C SER A 396 -18.84 -16.73 -2.38
N GLY A 397 -18.38 -16.74 -3.64
CA GLY A 397 -18.06 -17.99 -4.35
C GLY A 397 -16.96 -18.80 -3.65
N SER A 398 -15.90 -18.14 -3.15
CA SER A 398 -14.82 -18.82 -2.44
C SER A 398 -15.28 -19.48 -1.13
N VAL A 399 -16.24 -18.87 -0.42
CA VAL A 399 -16.83 -19.44 0.82
C VAL A 399 -17.71 -20.63 0.51
N LEU A 400 -18.50 -20.58 -0.57
CA LEU A 400 -19.36 -21.69 -0.98
C LEU A 400 -18.53 -22.92 -1.37
N MET A 401 -17.47 -22.74 -2.16
CA MET A 401 -16.54 -23.83 -2.54
C MET A 401 -15.89 -24.50 -1.32
N GLN A 402 -15.52 -23.73 -0.29
CA GLN A 402 -14.95 -24.29 0.93
C GLN A 402 -15.96 -25.10 1.74
N ASN A 403 -17.20 -24.65 1.81
CA ASN A 403 -18.24 -25.37 2.52
C ASN A 403 -18.59 -26.69 1.84
N GLU A 404 -18.57 -26.74 0.50
CA GLU A 404 -18.77 -27.98 -0.26
C GLU A 404 -17.61 -28.97 -0.05
N SER A 405 -16.36 -28.52 -0.14
CA SER A 405 -15.18 -29.35 0.09
C SER A 405 -15.17 -29.97 1.50
N ARG A 406 -15.59 -29.20 2.52
CA ARG A 406 -15.75 -29.72 3.89
C ARG A 406 -16.84 -30.76 4.02
N LYS A 407 -17.98 -30.60 3.33
CA LYS A 407 -19.07 -31.58 3.34
C LYS A 407 -18.65 -32.92 2.70
N ILE A 408 -17.91 -32.85 1.59
CA ILE A 408 -17.42 -34.04 0.88
C ILE A 408 -16.38 -34.79 1.73
N GLY A 409 -15.45 -34.06 2.39
CA GLY A 409 -14.45 -34.66 3.29
C GLY A 409 -15.04 -35.31 4.53
N VAL A 410 -16.17 -34.81 5.07
CA VAL A 410 -16.90 -35.40 6.19
C VAL A 410 -17.71 -36.63 5.79
N GLN A 411 -18.11 -36.75 4.51
CA GLN A 411 -18.82 -37.94 3.99
C GLN A 411 -17.87 -39.09 3.64
N GLN A 412 -16.57 -38.84 3.52
CA GLN A 412 -15.56 -39.84 3.18
C GLN A 412 -14.73 -40.33 4.41
N ALA A 413 -14.93 -39.71 5.59
CA ALA A 413 -14.34 -40.11 6.88
C ALA A 413 -15.39 -40.79 7.76
#